data_79f1441f7c55df4a0f235f7d0d4649d3
#
_entry.id   79f1441f7c55df4a0f235f7d0d4649d3
#
_cell.length_a   1.000
_cell.length_b   1.000
_cell.length_c   1.000
_cell.angle_alpha   90.00
_cell.angle_beta   90.00
_cell.angle_gamma   90.00
#
_symmetry.space_group_name_H-M   'P 1'
#
loop_
_entity.id
_entity.type
_entity.pdbx_description
1 polymer ?
#
loop_
_entity_poly.entity_id
_entity_poly.type
_entity_poly.pdbx_seq_one_letter_code
_entity_poly.pdbx_strand_id
1 'polypeptide(L)' 'MKSIQSIQVELSVVLGKTSMPIHQLLRMGRGAVIELETQEDDQVQILANNTPIAMADVVIQGDKIGIQITEKLKIDGMAE' A
#
# COMPACT_ATOMS: atom_id res chain seq x y z
N MET A 1 13.35 28.38 -4.38
CA MET A 1 12.66 27.31 -4.80
C MET A 1 11.55 26.87 -3.92
N LYS A 2 10.55 27.41 -4.00
CA LYS A 2 9.46 27.18 -3.14
C LYS A 2 8.51 26.12 -3.61
N SER A 3 8.62 25.78 -4.83
CA SER A 3 7.58 24.96 -5.38
C SER A 3 7.65 23.51 -4.97
N ILE A 4 8.80 23.04 -4.54
CA ILE A 4 8.89 21.64 -4.17
C ILE A 4 8.00 21.31 -3.00
N GLN A 5 7.84 22.23 -2.07
CA GLN A 5 7.04 21.98 -0.89
C GLN A 5 5.56 21.94 -1.19
N SER A 6 5.15 22.43 -2.32
CA SER A 6 3.74 22.39 -2.67
C SER A 6 3.39 21.23 -3.59
N ILE A 7 4.37 20.41 -3.96
CA ILE A 7 4.10 19.26 -4.79
C ILE A 7 3.63 18.12 -3.92
N GLN A 8 2.54 17.52 -4.30
CA GLN A 8 1.97 16.41 -3.54
C GLN A 8 2.20 15.11 -4.27
N VAL A 9 2.42 14.07 -3.49
CA VAL A 9 2.63 12.72 -4.02
C VAL A 9 1.53 11.84 -3.47
N GLU A 10 0.92 11.07 -4.35
CA GLU A 10 -0.13 10.17 -3.92
C GLU A 10 0.50 8.88 -3.39
N LEU A 11 0.23 8.56 -2.14
CA LEU A 11 0.74 7.36 -1.52
C LEU A 11 -0.34 6.29 -1.46
N SER A 12 0.04 5.08 -1.82
CA SER A 12 -0.86 3.93 -1.74
C SER A 12 -0.22 2.87 -0.87
N VAL A 13 -1.05 2.18 -0.11
CA VAL A 13 -0.57 1.11 0.75
C VAL A 13 -1.21 -0.19 0.26
N VAL A 14 -0.38 -1.13 -0.15
CA VAL A 14 -0.86 -2.41 -0.64
C VAL A 14 -0.91 -3.38 0.53
N LEU A 15 -2.13 -3.72 0.95
CA LEU A 15 -2.32 -4.60 2.09
C LEU A 15 -2.16 -6.07 1.74
N GLY A 16 -2.38 -6.43 0.49
CA GLY A 16 -2.25 -7.82 0.07
C GLY A 16 -2.76 -8.00 -1.34
N LYS A 17 -2.62 -9.22 -1.82
CA LYS A 17 -3.02 -9.55 -3.19
C LYS A 17 -3.68 -10.91 -3.21
N THR A 18 -4.47 -11.13 -4.24
CA THR A 18 -5.03 -12.43 -4.51
C THR A 18 -5.35 -12.53 -6.00
N SER A 19 -5.56 -13.74 -6.47
CA SER A 19 -5.92 -13.98 -7.86
C SER A 19 -7.23 -14.72 -7.91
N MET A 20 -8.06 -14.38 -8.86
CA MET A 20 -9.30 -15.10 -9.04
C MET A 20 -9.75 -15.00 -10.49
N PRO A 21 -10.56 -15.95 -10.96
CA PRO A 21 -11.11 -15.86 -12.32
C PRO A 21 -12.02 -14.65 -12.45
N ILE A 22 -11.98 -14.03 -13.62
CA ILE A 22 -12.76 -12.81 -13.83
C ILE A 22 -14.27 -13.08 -13.67
N HIS A 23 -14.74 -14.25 -14.08
CA HIS A 23 -16.18 -14.51 -13.97
C HIS A 23 -16.61 -14.65 -12.51
N GLN A 24 -15.71 -15.05 -11.63
CA GLN A 24 -16.03 -15.09 -10.22
C GLN A 24 -16.12 -13.68 -9.66
N LEU A 25 -15.23 -12.81 -10.08
CA LEU A 25 -15.25 -11.43 -9.65
C LEU A 25 -16.55 -10.75 -10.07
N LEU A 26 -17.00 -11.03 -11.28
CA LEU A 26 -18.21 -10.40 -11.80
C LEU A 26 -19.47 -10.88 -11.11
N ARG A 27 -19.41 -12.00 -10.42
CA ARG A 27 -20.57 -12.51 -9.69
C ARG A 27 -20.68 -11.95 -8.28
N MET A 28 -19.66 -11.30 -7.81
CA MET A 28 -19.66 -10.78 -6.45
C MET A 28 -20.55 -9.58 -6.34
N GLY A 29 -21.28 -9.51 -5.24
CA GLY A 29 -22.17 -8.39 -5.00
C GLY A 29 -21.69 -7.59 -3.80
N ARG A 30 -22.52 -6.66 -3.41
CA ARG A 30 -22.22 -5.79 -2.29
C ARG A 30 -22.05 -6.65 -1.03
N GLY A 31 -21.02 -6.36 -0.27
CA GLY A 31 -20.77 -7.07 0.98
C GLY A 31 -19.93 -8.32 0.84
N ALA A 32 -19.54 -8.68 -0.39
CA ALA A 32 -18.65 -9.82 -0.59
C ALA A 32 -17.31 -9.56 0.06
N VAL A 33 -16.68 -10.63 0.55
CA VAL A 33 -15.38 -10.54 1.18
C VAL A 33 -14.37 -11.28 0.32
N ILE A 34 -13.28 -10.61 0.01
CA ILE A 34 -12.20 -11.22 -0.76
C ILE A 34 -11.03 -11.46 0.18
N GLU A 35 -10.64 -12.72 0.27
CA GLU A 35 -9.50 -13.09 1.11
C GLU A 35 -8.21 -12.78 0.39
N LEU A 36 -7.28 -12.15 1.08
CA LEU A 36 -5.98 -11.84 0.51
C LEU A 36 -4.96 -12.86 0.96
N GLU A 37 -3.97 -13.09 0.10
CA GLU A 37 -2.91 -14.04 0.41
C GLU A 37 -1.82 -13.37 1.23
N THR A 38 -2.23 -12.80 2.36
CA THR A 38 -1.34 -12.03 3.22
C THR A 38 -1.74 -12.31 4.65
N GLN A 39 -0.74 -12.53 5.50
CA GLN A 39 -1.00 -12.76 6.91
C GLN A 39 -0.92 -11.44 7.65
N GLU A 40 -1.53 -11.40 8.84
CA GLU A 40 -1.70 -10.12 9.49
C GLU A 40 -0.40 -9.51 9.97
N ASP A 41 0.64 -10.32 10.14
CA ASP A 41 1.94 -9.77 10.53
C ASP A 41 2.88 -9.56 9.35
N ASP A 42 2.38 -9.73 8.13
CA ASP A 42 3.18 -9.43 6.95
C ASP A 42 3.33 -7.93 6.79
N GLN A 43 4.45 -7.52 6.24
CA GLN A 43 4.66 -6.12 5.94
C GLN A 43 3.85 -5.71 4.74
N VAL A 44 3.47 -4.43 4.71
CA VAL A 44 2.74 -3.89 3.57
C VAL A 44 3.70 -3.06 2.74
N GLN A 45 3.36 -2.90 1.47
CA GLN A 45 4.19 -2.16 0.54
C GLN A 45 3.60 -0.77 0.33
N ILE A 46 4.45 0.23 0.34
CA ILE A 46 4.05 1.61 0.11
C ILE A 46 4.49 2.02 -1.28
N LEU A 47 3.55 2.56 -2.03
CA LEU A 47 3.81 3.05 -3.39
C LEU A 47 3.65 4.57 -3.42
N ALA A 48 4.54 5.22 -4.16
CA ALA A 48 4.40 6.64 -4.44
C ALA A 48 4.17 6.76 -5.92
N ASN A 49 2.99 7.25 -6.31
CA ASN A 49 2.60 7.35 -7.71
C ASN A 49 2.82 6.02 -8.44
N ASN A 50 2.40 4.93 -7.78
CA ASN A 50 2.48 3.57 -8.32
C ASN A 50 3.89 3.00 -8.39
N THR A 51 4.85 3.63 -7.74
CA THR A 51 6.21 3.12 -7.68
C THR A 51 6.51 2.66 -6.25
N PRO A 52 6.91 1.42 -6.04
CA PRO A 52 7.22 0.95 -4.69
C PRO A 52 8.40 1.71 -4.09
N ILE A 53 8.23 2.22 -2.89
CA ILE A 53 9.28 3.01 -2.24
C ILE A 53 9.66 2.49 -0.87
N ALA A 54 8.80 1.71 -0.22
CA ALA A 54 9.08 1.31 1.15
C ALA A 54 8.25 0.10 1.54
N MET A 55 8.67 -0.56 2.59
CA MET A 55 7.89 -1.57 3.29
C MET A 55 7.54 -1.02 4.66
N ALA A 56 6.44 -1.45 5.21
CA ALA A 56 5.97 -0.90 6.46
C ALA A 56 5.11 -1.89 7.22
N ASP A 57 4.94 -1.63 8.50
CA ASP A 57 3.99 -2.33 9.34
C ASP A 57 2.78 -1.44 9.56
N VAL A 58 1.61 -2.04 9.64
CA VAL A 58 0.41 -1.31 9.97
C VAL A 58 0.36 -1.14 11.49
N VAL A 59 0.14 0.07 11.93
CA VAL A 59 0.03 0.36 13.36
C VAL A 59 -1.30 1.01 13.64
N ILE A 60 -1.82 0.76 14.83
CA ILE A 60 -3.10 1.29 15.25
C ILE A 60 -2.85 2.12 16.48
N GLN A 61 -3.27 3.39 16.45
CA GLN A 61 -3.11 4.29 17.56
C GLN A 61 -4.47 4.89 17.90
N GLY A 62 -5.08 4.35 18.96
CA GLY A 62 -6.41 4.79 19.30
C GLY A 62 -7.40 4.42 18.22
N ASP A 63 -8.06 5.42 17.64
CA ASP A 63 -9.01 5.17 16.56
C ASP A 63 -8.41 5.49 15.19
N LYS A 64 -7.10 5.60 15.10
CA LYS A 64 -6.44 5.93 13.84
C LYS A 64 -5.55 4.79 13.39
N ILE A 65 -5.45 4.65 12.08
CA ILE A 65 -4.61 3.65 11.47
C ILE A 65 -3.46 4.37 10.78
N GLY A 66 -2.25 3.93 11.08
CA GLY A 66 -1.07 4.47 10.44
C GLY A 66 -0.16 3.39 9.96
N ILE A 67 0.96 3.78 9.41
CA ILE A 67 1.98 2.83 8.98
C ILE A 67 3.31 3.29 9.53
N GLN A 68 4.14 2.32 9.87
CA GLN A 68 5.48 2.58 10.36
C GLN A 68 6.45 1.98 9.35
N ILE A 69 7.28 2.84 8.76
CA ILE A 69 8.20 2.38 7.73
C ILE A 69 9.30 1.53 8.37
N THR A 70 9.47 0.33 7.84
CA THR A 70 10.50 -0.57 8.34
C THR A 70 11.70 -0.64 7.42
N GLU A 71 11.50 -0.36 6.13
CA GLU A 71 12.59 -0.47 5.17
C GLU A 71 12.29 0.41 3.97
N LYS A 72 13.26 1.20 3.55
CA LYS A 72 13.13 1.99 2.34
C LYS A 72 13.72 1.22 1.17
N LEU A 73 13.00 1.20 0.08
CA LEU A 73 13.48 0.52 -1.11
C LEU A 73 14.33 1.48 -1.93
N LYS A 74 15.31 0.90 -2.62
CA LYS A 74 16.17 1.67 -3.48
C LYS A 74 15.49 1.89 -4.82
N ILE A 75 15.43 3.14 -5.24
CA ILE A 75 14.76 3.50 -6.48
C ILE A 75 15.76 4.17 -7.41
N ASP A 76 15.88 3.64 -8.62
CA ASP A 76 16.79 4.21 -9.60
C ASP A 76 16.37 5.63 -9.92
N GLY A 77 17.35 6.52 -9.99
CA GLY A 77 17.08 7.89 -10.34
C GLY A 77 16.65 8.76 -9.20
N MET A 78 16.51 8.19 -8.02
CA MET A 78 16.16 8.99 -6.86
C MET A 78 17.41 9.33 -6.08
N ALA A 79 17.53 10.58 -5.75
CA ALA A 79 18.68 11.03 -4.97
C ALA A 79 18.54 10.55 -3.54
N GLU A 80 19.67 10.36 -2.91
CA GLU A 80 19.66 9.95 -1.58
C GLU A 80 20.00 10.97 -0.67
#